data_48dc4308f310950b78435b60be3924f0
#
_entry.id   48dc4308f310950b78435b60be3924f0
#
_cell.length_a   1.000
_cell.length_b   1.000
_cell.length_c   1.000
_cell.angle_alpha   90.00
_cell.angle_beta   90.00
_cell.angle_gamma   90.00
#
_symmetry.space_group_name_H-M   'P 1'
#
loop_
_entity.id
_entity.type
_entity.pdbx_description
1 polymer ?
#
loop_
_entity_poly.entity_id
_entity_poly.type
_entity_poly.pdbx_seq_one_letter_code
_entity_poly.pdbx_strand_id
1 'polypeptide(L)'
;MADKNNASNVTAAKPKIGGAIYMAPKGTGLPTDAETALDAAFQNLGFVSEDGLENANSASSENTKEWGGSIVNTTLKEKEDKFKFTLIEALNLHVLKLIYGEKNVTGTLETGITVKAKAEDYEEKSFVVDMVLKSGIIKRMVLPLAKVSEVGDVKYASGENIGYETTLSAFPDGDGATHYEYIKKVG
;
A
#
# COMPACT_ATOMS: atom_id res chain seq x y z
N MET A 1 -29.59 17.94 -18.53
CA MET A 1 -29.75 16.51 -18.90
C MET A 1 -29.07 15.71 -17.78
N ALA A 2 -29.69 14.66 -17.29
CA ALA A 2 -29.02 13.79 -16.33
C ALA A 2 -27.84 13.07 -17.04
N ASP A 3 -26.70 12.97 -16.37
CA ASP A 3 -25.56 12.21 -16.85
C ASP A 3 -25.95 10.74 -17.04
N LYS A 4 -25.54 10.16 -18.15
CA LYS A 4 -25.79 8.75 -18.46
C LYS A 4 -24.63 7.89 -17.99
N ASN A 5 -24.93 6.64 -17.58
CA ASN A 5 -23.92 5.64 -17.30
C ASN A 5 -22.99 5.47 -18.51
N ASN A 6 -21.68 5.42 -18.27
CA ASN A 6 -20.67 5.28 -19.32
C ASN A 6 -19.79 4.04 -19.05
N ALA A 7 -19.99 2.99 -19.84
CA ALA A 7 -19.22 1.75 -19.74
C ALA A 7 -17.70 1.97 -19.98
N SER A 8 -17.31 3.08 -20.61
CA SER A 8 -15.89 3.41 -20.78
C SER A 8 -15.19 3.76 -19.46
N ASN A 9 -15.96 4.11 -18.41
CA ASN A 9 -15.43 4.40 -17.08
C ASN A 9 -15.22 3.13 -16.22
N VAL A 10 -15.67 1.97 -16.71
CA VAL A 10 -15.43 0.69 -16.02
C VAL A 10 -14.08 0.14 -16.45
N THR A 11 -13.19 -0.15 -15.50
CA THR A 11 -11.82 -0.60 -15.77
C THR A 11 -11.32 -1.58 -14.71
N ALA A 12 -10.41 -2.46 -15.10
CA ALA A 12 -9.56 -3.21 -14.19
C ALA A 12 -8.23 -2.48 -14.03
N ALA A 13 -7.54 -2.74 -12.92
CA ALA A 13 -6.19 -2.24 -12.68
C ALA A 13 -5.18 -3.37 -12.88
N LYS A 14 -4.03 -3.05 -13.49
CA LYS A 14 -2.87 -3.93 -13.61
C LYS A 14 -1.64 -3.23 -13.03
N PRO A 15 -0.67 -3.97 -12.48
CA PRO A 15 0.58 -3.37 -12.04
C PRO A 15 1.29 -2.71 -13.23
N LYS A 16 1.99 -1.63 -12.99
CA LYS A 16 2.87 -1.01 -13.99
C LYS A 16 4.05 -1.95 -14.28
N ILE A 17 4.42 -2.07 -15.54
CA ILE A 17 5.59 -2.86 -15.94
C ILE A 17 6.84 -2.27 -15.28
N GLY A 18 7.64 -3.10 -14.63
CA GLY A 18 8.86 -2.70 -13.94
C GLY A 18 8.70 -2.38 -12.45
N GLY A 19 7.48 -2.48 -11.92
CA GLY A 19 7.20 -2.34 -10.50
C GLY A 19 5.85 -1.72 -10.22
N ALA A 20 5.15 -2.28 -9.25
CA ALA A 20 3.83 -1.81 -8.82
C ALA A 20 3.93 -1.03 -7.50
N ILE A 21 4.69 -1.55 -6.53
CA ILE A 21 4.77 -0.97 -5.18
C ILE A 21 6.21 -0.56 -4.89
N TYR A 22 6.36 0.66 -4.43
CA TYR A 22 7.62 1.26 -4.03
C TYR A 22 7.53 1.76 -2.61
N MET A 23 8.63 1.68 -1.86
CA MET A 23 8.75 2.28 -0.53
C MET A 23 9.94 3.22 -0.45
N ALA A 24 9.86 4.22 0.41
CA ALA A 24 10.96 5.13 0.72
C ALA A 24 10.95 5.50 2.20
N PRO A 25 12.07 5.98 2.76
CA PRO A 25 12.09 6.55 4.09
C PRO A 25 11.09 7.70 4.26
N LYS A 26 10.52 7.83 5.45
CA LYS A 26 9.67 8.98 5.81
C LYS A 26 10.38 10.30 5.50
N GLY A 27 9.66 11.23 4.87
CA GLY A 27 10.18 12.54 4.49
C GLY A 27 10.84 12.59 3.11
N THR A 28 10.88 11.49 2.36
CA THR A 28 11.26 11.50 0.95
C THR A 28 10.29 12.35 0.13
N GLY A 29 10.78 13.06 -0.89
CA GLY A 29 9.95 13.84 -1.80
C GLY A 29 8.89 12.99 -2.49
N LEU A 30 7.63 13.34 -2.30
CA LEU A 30 6.48 12.58 -2.83
C LEU A 30 6.07 13.09 -4.21
N PRO A 31 5.68 12.20 -5.14
CA PRO A 31 5.10 12.63 -6.41
C PRO A 31 3.71 13.25 -6.17
N THR A 32 3.42 14.32 -6.90
CA THR A 32 2.14 15.04 -6.86
C THR A 32 1.29 14.84 -8.10
N ASP A 33 1.64 13.86 -8.93
CA ASP A 33 0.91 13.46 -10.13
C ASP A 33 1.18 11.99 -10.48
N ALA A 34 0.54 11.50 -11.55
CA ALA A 34 0.65 10.10 -11.98
C ALA A 34 1.87 9.81 -12.86
N GLU A 35 2.62 10.82 -13.34
CA GLU A 35 3.67 10.66 -14.36
C GLU A 35 5.07 10.98 -13.86
N THR A 36 5.21 11.95 -12.97
CA THR A 36 6.52 12.38 -12.45
C THR A 36 7.33 11.19 -11.95
N ALA A 37 8.59 11.14 -12.34
CA ALA A 37 9.52 10.12 -11.87
C ALA A 37 9.59 10.14 -10.33
N LEU A 38 9.68 8.95 -9.75
CA LEU A 38 9.86 8.82 -8.31
C LEU A 38 11.25 9.32 -7.90
N ASP A 39 11.35 9.85 -6.70
CA ASP A 39 12.64 10.16 -6.08
C ASP A 39 13.51 8.87 -6.04
N ALA A 40 14.83 9.04 -6.18
CA ALA A 40 15.77 7.92 -6.21
C ALA A 40 15.80 7.08 -4.91
N ALA A 41 15.29 7.62 -3.82
CA ALA A 41 15.15 6.90 -2.56
C ALA A 41 14.02 5.85 -2.57
N PHE A 42 13.10 5.90 -3.54
CA PHE A 42 12.06 4.90 -3.67
C PHE A 42 12.61 3.56 -4.17
N GLN A 43 12.43 2.53 -3.37
CA GLN A 43 12.88 1.17 -3.59
C GLN A 43 11.72 0.31 -4.06
N ASN A 44 11.93 -0.44 -5.15
CA ASN A 44 10.93 -1.33 -5.70
C ASN A 44 10.79 -2.60 -4.84
N LEU A 45 9.57 -2.95 -4.47
CA LEU A 45 9.24 -4.15 -3.70
C LEU A 45 9.01 -5.39 -4.60
N GLY A 46 9.21 -5.27 -5.90
CA GLY A 46 9.09 -6.37 -6.83
C GLY A 46 7.66 -6.77 -7.16
N PHE A 47 7.47 -8.05 -7.45
CA PHE A 47 6.17 -8.58 -7.86
C PHE A 47 5.20 -8.78 -6.69
N VAL A 48 3.94 -8.45 -6.95
CA VAL A 48 2.79 -8.74 -6.08
C VAL A 48 2.05 -9.97 -6.63
N SER A 49 1.43 -10.77 -5.77
CA SER A 49 0.62 -11.92 -6.17
C SER A 49 -0.53 -11.51 -7.11
N GLU A 50 -1.15 -12.51 -7.76
CA GLU A 50 -2.28 -12.29 -8.67
C GLU A 50 -3.52 -11.67 -8.02
N ASP A 51 -3.64 -11.76 -6.69
CA ASP A 51 -4.71 -11.13 -5.92
C ASP A 51 -4.62 -9.60 -5.95
N GLY A 52 -3.44 -9.05 -6.29
CA GLY A 52 -3.21 -7.63 -6.43
C GLY A 52 -3.11 -6.89 -5.10
N LEU A 53 -3.72 -5.69 -5.06
CA LEU A 53 -3.74 -4.82 -3.88
C LEU A 53 -5.18 -4.52 -3.50
N GLU A 54 -5.51 -4.69 -2.23
CA GLU A 54 -6.78 -4.30 -1.63
C GLU A 54 -6.59 -3.03 -0.79
N ASN A 55 -7.47 -2.04 -0.95
CA ASN A 55 -7.56 -0.89 -0.06
C ASN A 55 -8.85 -0.97 0.74
N ALA A 56 -8.72 -1.13 2.04
CA ALA A 56 -9.83 -1.10 3.01
C ALA A 56 -9.86 0.28 3.69
N ASN A 57 -10.72 1.15 3.20
CA ASN A 57 -10.96 2.49 3.75
C ASN A 57 -12.23 2.46 4.60
N SER A 58 -12.11 2.01 5.84
CA SER A 58 -13.23 1.77 6.74
C SER A 58 -13.48 2.95 7.66
N ALA A 59 -14.75 3.34 7.78
CA ALA A 59 -15.18 4.35 8.73
C ALA A 59 -16.16 3.74 9.74
N SER A 60 -15.91 3.94 11.03
CA SER A 60 -16.85 3.58 12.09
C SER A 60 -17.49 4.82 12.69
N SER A 61 -18.76 4.72 13.03
CA SER A 61 -19.52 5.82 13.62
C SER A 61 -20.17 5.39 14.94
N GLU A 62 -20.25 6.30 15.88
CA GLU A 62 -20.94 6.12 17.15
C GLU A 62 -22.24 6.93 17.16
N ASN A 63 -23.30 6.27 17.62
CA ASN A 63 -24.62 6.86 17.71
C ASN A 63 -24.92 7.30 19.15
N THR A 64 -25.25 8.56 19.34
CA THR A 64 -25.81 9.07 20.59
C THR A 64 -27.32 8.86 20.59
N LYS A 65 -27.81 8.21 21.63
CA LYS A 65 -29.28 7.98 21.82
C LYS A 65 -29.81 8.87 22.91
N GLU A 66 -31.03 9.36 22.73
CA GLU A 66 -31.81 9.99 23.79
C GLU A 66 -32.43 8.92 24.70
N TRP A 67 -33.05 9.33 25.83
CA TRP A 67 -33.60 8.43 26.87
C TRP A 67 -34.64 7.45 26.31
N GLY A 68 -35.43 7.84 25.32
CA GLY A 68 -36.43 6.98 24.66
C GLY A 68 -35.80 5.95 23.69
N GLY A 69 -34.48 5.99 23.50
CA GLY A 69 -33.72 5.05 22.66
C GLY A 69 -33.56 5.48 21.21
N SER A 70 -34.09 6.64 20.82
CA SER A 70 -33.94 7.18 19.46
C SER A 70 -32.53 7.74 19.26
N ILE A 71 -31.95 7.52 18.05
CA ILE A 71 -30.68 8.11 17.67
C ILE A 71 -30.88 9.60 17.43
N VAL A 72 -30.15 10.44 18.17
CA VAL A 72 -30.22 11.91 18.06
C VAL A 72 -28.96 12.50 17.45
N ASN A 73 -27.87 11.76 17.40
CA ASN A 73 -26.62 12.18 16.76
C ASN A 73 -25.80 10.97 16.29
N THR A 74 -25.02 11.15 15.22
CA THR A 74 -24.06 10.17 14.73
C THR A 74 -22.71 10.87 14.51
N THR A 75 -21.69 10.43 15.22
CA THR A 75 -20.34 11.01 15.14
C THR A 75 -19.36 9.99 14.54
N LEU A 76 -18.50 10.44 13.64
CA LEU A 76 -17.39 9.60 13.15
C LEU A 76 -16.45 9.31 14.34
N LYS A 77 -16.25 8.03 14.64
CA LYS A 77 -15.38 7.59 15.73
C LYS A 77 -13.97 7.29 15.26
N GLU A 78 -13.86 6.58 14.14
CA GLU A 78 -12.60 6.09 13.63
C GLU A 78 -12.67 5.97 12.11
N LYS A 79 -11.55 6.26 11.45
CA LYS A 79 -11.36 6.02 10.03
C LYS A 79 -10.02 5.32 9.86
N GLU A 80 -10.08 4.05 9.50
CA GLU A 80 -8.91 3.27 9.15
C GLU A 80 -8.72 3.25 7.64
N ASP A 81 -7.47 3.35 7.20
CA ASP A 81 -7.09 3.24 5.79
C ASP A 81 -5.95 2.22 5.71
N LYS A 82 -6.29 1.02 5.22
CA LYS A 82 -5.37 -0.12 5.17
C LYS A 82 -5.17 -0.58 3.73
N PHE A 83 -3.95 -0.99 3.42
CA PHE A 83 -3.54 -1.51 2.13
C PHE A 83 -2.97 -2.91 2.31
N LYS A 84 -3.62 -3.90 1.72
CA LYS A 84 -3.22 -5.31 1.82
C LYS A 84 -2.74 -5.82 0.46
N PHE A 85 -1.61 -6.52 0.45
CA PHE A 85 -1.03 -7.16 -0.73
C PHE A 85 -0.06 -8.26 -0.32
N THR A 86 0.28 -9.15 -1.26
CA THR A 86 1.26 -10.22 -1.01
C THR A 86 2.47 -10.04 -1.91
N LEU A 87 3.64 -9.79 -1.30
CA LEU A 87 4.93 -9.69 -2.00
C LEU A 87 5.51 -11.07 -2.24
N ILE A 88 5.85 -11.40 -3.49
CA ILE A 88 6.30 -12.75 -3.88
C ILE A 88 7.77 -12.82 -4.27
N GLU A 89 8.50 -11.72 -4.25
CA GLU A 89 9.95 -11.72 -4.42
C GLU A 89 10.68 -12.00 -3.10
N ALA A 90 10.67 -13.25 -2.66
CA ALA A 90 11.24 -13.66 -1.38
C ALA A 90 12.75 -13.44 -1.25
N LEU A 91 13.47 -13.24 -2.36
CA LEU A 91 14.92 -12.95 -2.37
C LEU A 91 15.24 -11.47 -2.52
N ASN A 92 14.24 -10.60 -2.64
CA ASN A 92 14.42 -9.17 -2.73
C ASN A 92 14.76 -8.58 -1.35
N LEU A 93 15.93 -7.98 -1.23
CA LEU A 93 16.41 -7.38 0.04
C LEU A 93 15.47 -6.31 0.58
N HIS A 94 14.83 -5.53 -0.30
CA HIS A 94 13.90 -4.49 0.14
C HIS A 94 12.62 -5.09 0.73
N VAL A 95 12.14 -6.22 0.19
CA VAL A 95 11.03 -6.98 0.77
C VAL A 95 11.42 -7.52 2.15
N LEU A 96 12.57 -8.20 2.25
CA LEU A 96 13.03 -8.74 3.53
C LEU A 96 13.20 -7.63 4.59
N LYS A 97 13.75 -6.49 4.21
CA LYS A 97 13.91 -5.34 5.10
C LYS A 97 12.59 -4.71 5.53
N LEU A 98 11.58 -4.69 4.66
CA LEU A 98 10.23 -4.26 5.02
C LEU A 98 9.61 -5.19 6.06
N ILE A 99 9.75 -6.51 5.88
CA ILE A 99 9.11 -7.54 6.72
C ILE A 99 9.83 -7.73 8.06
N TYR A 100 11.16 -7.72 8.06
CA TYR A 100 11.96 -8.06 9.25
C TYR A 100 12.65 -6.84 9.90
N GLY A 101 12.55 -5.67 9.27
CA GLY A 101 13.20 -4.44 9.72
C GLY A 101 14.57 -4.21 9.05
N GLU A 102 14.87 -2.94 8.75
CA GLU A 102 16.05 -2.50 7.99
C GLU A 102 17.37 -3.00 8.60
N LYS A 103 17.49 -2.95 9.94
CA LYS A 103 18.70 -3.32 10.69
C LYS A 103 18.87 -4.83 10.89
N ASN A 104 17.81 -5.59 10.64
CA ASN A 104 17.75 -7.02 10.91
C ASN A 104 18.08 -7.89 9.68
N VAL A 105 18.28 -7.24 8.52
CA VAL A 105 18.62 -7.92 7.27
C VAL A 105 19.97 -7.40 6.78
N THR A 106 20.95 -8.29 6.65
CA THR A 106 22.32 -7.97 6.24
C THR A 106 22.82 -8.93 5.16
N GLY A 107 23.79 -8.48 4.37
CA GLY A 107 24.39 -9.27 3.29
C GLY A 107 23.65 -9.10 1.96
N THR A 108 24.07 -9.89 0.97
CA THR A 108 23.48 -9.96 -0.38
C THR A 108 23.34 -11.43 -0.80
N LEU A 109 22.74 -11.70 -1.95
CA LEU A 109 22.67 -13.09 -2.45
C LEU A 109 24.05 -13.69 -2.69
N GLU A 110 25.03 -12.86 -3.08
CA GLU A 110 26.42 -13.30 -3.34
C GLU A 110 27.19 -13.55 -2.05
N THR A 111 26.98 -12.76 -1.02
CA THR A 111 27.70 -12.86 0.27
C THR A 111 26.94 -13.67 1.32
N GLY A 112 25.71 -14.03 1.05
CA GLY A 112 24.78 -14.64 1.98
C GLY A 112 23.91 -13.59 2.68
N ILE A 113 22.59 -13.77 2.62
CA ILE A 113 21.64 -12.94 3.35
C ILE A 113 21.43 -13.53 4.74
N THR A 114 21.57 -12.69 5.75
CA THR A 114 21.22 -13.03 7.14
C THR A 114 20.02 -12.21 7.58
N VAL A 115 18.96 -12.89 8.02
CA VAL A 115 17.75 -12.30 8.58
C VAL A 115 17.68 -12.65 10.06
N LYS A 116 17.47 -11.64 10.91
CA LYS A 116 17.21 -11.78 12.34
C LYS A 116 15.79 -11.39 12.64
N ALA A 117 14.91 -12.37 12.81
CA ALA A 117 13.53 -12.09 13.22
C ALA A 117 13.50 -11.63 14.69
N LYS A 118 13.03 -10.41 14.92
CA LYS A 118 12.90 -9.80 16.24
C LYS A 118 11.52 -9.19 16.40
N ALA A 119 11.06 -9.11 17.65
CA ALA A 119 9.85 -8.39 18.02
C ALA A 119 10.20 -6.89 18.19
N GLU A 120 10.19 -6.14 17.11
CA GLU A 120 10.44 -4.70 17.08
C GLU A 120 9.30 -4.01 16.32
N ASP A 121 9.02 -2.75 16.69
CA ASP A 121 8.06 -1.94 15.96
C ASP A 121 8.53 -1.66 14.53
N TYR A 122 7.59 -1.70 13.59
CA TYR A 122 7.86 -1.32 12.21
C TYR A 122 8.08 0.18 12.08
N GLU A 123 8.99 0.56 11.21
CA GLU A 123 9.27 1.96 10.91
C GLU A 123 8.19 2.54 9.98
N GLU A 124 7.89 3.82 10.20
CA GLU A 124 7.06 4.60 9.29
C GLU A 124 7.81 4.90 8.00
N LYS A 125 7.17 4.66 6.87
CA LYS A 125 7.71 4.87 5.51
C LYS A 125 6.66 5.51 4.61
N SER A 126 7.12 6.04 3.48
CA SER A 126 6.24 6.47 2.39
C SER A 126 6.14 5.37 1.34
N PHE A 127 4.95 5.20 0.76
CA PHE A 127 4.72 4.21 -0.29
C PHE A 127 4.09 4.83 -1.52
N VAL A 128 4.41 4.28 -2.67
CA VAL A 128 3.78 4.62 -3.96
C VAL A 128 3.35 3.33 -4.64
N VAL A 129 2.12 3.33 -5.17
CA VAL A 129 1.57 2.23 -5.96
C VAL A 129 1.23 2.73 -7.35
N ASP A 130 1.89 2.18 -8.37
CA ASP A 130 1.69 2.52 -9.78
C ASP A 130 0.90 1.42 -10.50
N MET A 131 -0.20 1.81 -11.13
CA MET A 131 -1.10 0.92 -11.85
C MET A 131 -1.40 1.46 -13.25
N VAL A 132 -1.68 0.53 -14.16
CA VAL A 132 -2.18 0.82 -15.51
C VAL A 132 -3.62 0.33 -15.61
N LEU A 133 -4.49 1.22 -16.06
CA LEU A 133 -5.89 0.98 -16.34
C LEU A 133 -6.10 0.81 -17.84
N LYS A 134 -7.34 0.58 -18.29
CA LYS A 134 -7.62 0.45 -19.73
C LYS A 134 -7.31 1.74 -20.50
N SER A 135 -7.07 1.60 -21.79
CA SER A 135 -6.93 2.72 -22.75
C SER A 135 -5.81 3.72 -22.40
N GLY A 136 -4.69 3.24 -21.83
CA GLY A 136 -3.54 4.09 -21.51
C GLY A 136 -3.78 5.03 -20.32
N ILE A 137 -4.76 4.74 -19.48
CA ILE A 137 -4.94 5.49 -18.24
C ILE A 137 -4.00 4.91 -17.18
N ILE A 138 -3.30 5.77 -16.50
CA ILE A 138 -2.45 5.42 -15.35
C ILE A 138 -3.10 5.92 -14.06
N LYS A 139 -2.92 5.14 -13.01
CA LYS A 139 -3.32 5.51 -11.65
C LYS A 139 -2.14 5.33 -10.72
N ARG A 140 -1.84 6.35 -9.93
CA ARG A 140 -0.86 6.34 -8.88
C ARG A 140 -1.53 6.60 -7.54
N MET A 141 -1.23 5.77 -6.56
CA MET A 141 -1.59 6.01 -5.17
C MET A 141 -0.33 6.37 -4.40
N VAL A 142 -0.40 7.40 -3.57
CA VAL A 142 0.72 7.88 -2.74
C VAL A 142 0.28 7.86 -1.30
N LEU A 143 0.96 7.08 -0.48
CA LEU A 143 0.78 7.02 0.96
C LEU A 143 1.92 7.83 1.60
N PRO A 144 1.68 9.06 2.06
CA PRO A 144 2.72 9.91 2.64
C PRO A 144 3.36 9.28 3.88
N LEU A 145 2.53 8.62 4.68
CA LEU A 145 2.94 8.01 5.93
C LEU A 145 2.17 6.72 6.15
N ALA A 146 2.88 5.60 6.14
CA ALA A 146 2.30 4.29 6.44
C ALA A 146 3.31 3.39 7.15
N LYS A 147 2.81 2.38 7.83
CA LYS A 147 3.61 1.41 8.56
C LYS A 147 3.00 0.02 8.38
N VAL A 148 3.83 -1.01 8.35
CA VAL A 148 3.34 -2.39 8.41
C VAL A 148 2.61 -2.59 9.72
N SER A 149 1.36 -2.99 9.64
CA SER A 149 0.52 -3.29 10.81
C SER A 149 0.33 -4.79 11.02
N GLU A 150 0.45 -5.56 9.95
CA GLU A 150 0.30 -7.02 10.01
C GLU A 150 1.13 -7.68 8.91
N VAL A 151 1.73 -8.82 9.24
CA VAL A 151 2.34 -9.75 8.28
C VAL A 151 1.68 -11.10 8.50
N GLY A 152 1.12 -11.66 7.43
CA GLY A 152 0.49 -12.96 7.46
C GLY A 152 1.48 -14.12 7.61
N ASP A 153 0.96 -15.32 7.70
CA ASP A 153 1.76 -16.55 7.79
C ASP A 153 2.60 -16.75 6.53
N VAL A 154 3.88 -17.02 6.70
CA VAL A 154 4.79 -17.36 5.59
C VAL A 154 4.81 -18.87 5.42
N LYS A 155 4.35 -19.35 4.27
CA LYS A 155 4.31 -20.78 3.94
C LYS A 155 5.55 -21.17 3.11
N TYR A 156 6.20 -22.25 3.51
CA TYR A 156 7.30 -22.87 2.79
C TYR A 156 6.87 -24.25 2.29
N ALA A 157 6.53 -24.37 1.02
CA ALA A 157 6.07 -25.62 0.41
C ALA A 157 6.67 -25.81 -0.99
N SER A 158 6.91 -27.08 -1.40
CA SER A 158 7.31 -27.36 -2.77
C SER A 158 6.13 -27.16 -3.72
N GLY A 159 6.27 -26.30 -4.71
CA GLY A 159 5.22 -26.03 -5.70
C GLY A 159 4.37 -24.78 -5.43
N GLU A 160 4.62 -24.05 -4.35
CA GLU A 160 4.03 -22.76 -4.06
C GLU A 160 5.14 -21.71 -3.91
N ASN A 161 4.89 -20.49 -4.39
CA ASN A 161 5.82 -19.39 -4.16
C ASN A 161 5.76 -18.94 -2.69
N ILE A 162 6.93 -18.61 -2.13
CA ILE A 162 6.98 -17.91 -0.84
C ILE A 162 6.36 -16.54 -1.03
N GLY A 163 5.39 -16.19 -0.21
CA GLY A 163 4.72 -14.89 -0.22
C GLY A 163 4.72 -14.26 1.17
N TYR A 164 4.86 -12.94 1.20
CA TYR A 164 4.73 -12.12 2.41
C TYR A 164 3.45 -11.30 2.30
N GLU A 165 2.35 -11.86 2.86
CA GLU A 165 1.10 -11.11 2.97
C GLU A 165 1.33 -9.95 3.94
N THR A 166 1.16 -8.73 3.45
CA THR A 166 1.51 -7.51 4.18
C THR A 166 0.33 -6.58 4.22
N THR A 167 -0.01 -6.09 5.40
CA THR A 167 -0.99 -5.03 5.59
C THR A 167 -0.27 -3.77 6.06
N LEU A 168 -0.45 -2.68 5.32
CA LEU A 168 -0.03 -1.34 5.73
C LEU A 168 -1.20 -0.61 6.35
N SER A 169 -0.99 0.09 7.47
CA SER A 169 -1.89 1.12 7.98
C SER A 169 -1.35 2.48 7.58
N ALA A 170 -2.17 3.26 6.88
CA ALA A 170 -1.84 4.62 6.50
C ALA A 170 -2.28 5.62 7.57
N PHE A 171 -1.45 6.63 7.81
CA PHE A 171 -1.68 7.67 8.78
C PHE A 171 -1.85 9.02 8.09
N PRO A 172 -2.62 9.95 8.68
CA PRO A 172 -2.80 11.27 8.11
C PRO A 172 -1.49 12.05 8.07
N ASP A 173 -1.28 12.76 6.99
CA ASP A 173 -0.21 13.75 6.83
C ASP A 173 -0.59 15.13 7.41
N GLY A 174 0.19 16.17 7.10
CA GLY A 174 -0.06 17.54 7.55
C GLY A 174 -1.39 18.13 7.08
N ASP A 175 -1.96 17.63 5.99
CA ASP A 175 -3.25 18.04 5.42
C ASP A 175 -4.41 17.13 5.88
N GLY A 176 -4.12 16.12 6.71
CA GLY A 176 -5.08 15.14 7.19
C GLY A 176 -5.42 14.03 6.20
N ALA A 177 -4.67 13.92 5.10
CA ALA A 177 -4.88 12.88 4.09
C ALA A 177 -4.05 11.64 4.43
N THR A 178 -4.67 10.46 4.35
CA THR A 178 -4.00 9.16 4.55
C THR A 178 -3.34 8.67 3.26
N HIS A 179 -3.93 8.98 2.11
CA HIS A 179 -3.34 8.74 0.81
C HIS A 179 -3.89 9.71 -0.23
N TYR A 180 -3.18 9.82 -1.35
CA TYR A 180 -3.58 10.58 -2.54
C TYR A 180 -3.70 9.63 -3.72
N GLU A 181 -4.66 9.88 -4.60
CA GLU A 181 -4.86 9.16 -5.85
C GLU A 181 -4.75 10.11 -7.04
N TYR A 182 -3.83 9.83 -7.94
CA TYR A 182 -3.65 10.57 -9.18
C TYR A 182 -4.00 9.68 -10.36
N ILE A 183 -4.94 10.14 -11.19
CA ILE A 183 -5.41 9.39 -12.36
C ILE A 183 -5.26 10.28 -13.58
N LYS A 184 -4.56 9.78 -14.60
CA LYS A 184 -4.32 10.51 -15.85
C LYS A 184 -4.37 9.58 -17.05
N LYS A 185 -4.96 10.07 -18.13
CA LYS A 185 -4.85 9.44 -19.44
C LYS A 185 -3.53 9.89 -20.09
N VAL A 186 -2.67 8.94 -20.42
CA VAL A 186 -1.45 9.17 -21.20
C VAL A 186 -1.82 9.09 -22.66
N GLY A 187 -1.45 10.12 -23.41
CA GLY A 187 -1.74 10.24 -24.85
C GLY A 187 -0.93 9.29 -25.72
#